data_0ca98b3804d585532020ea1266aa04cd
#
_entry.id   0ca98b3804d585532020ea1266aa04cd
#
_cell.length_a   1.000
_cell.length_b   1.000
_cell.length_c   1.000
_cell.angle_alpha   90.00
_cell.angle_beta   90.00
_cell.angle_gamma   90.00
#
_symmetry.space_group_name_H-M   'P 1'
#
loop_
_entity.id
_entity.type
_entity.pdbx_description
1 polymer ?
#
loop_
_entity_poly.entity_id
_entity_poly.type
_entity_poly.pdbx_seq_one_letter_code
_entity_poly.pdbx_strand_id
1 'polypeptide(L)'
;MILATTTVENVDRFLDVFGKKGADKRALHGSKGSTVFRDPTEENRVWALFEWDEDGWAQFVSDPEVPPILKEAGHLGKPEAANLLGSYGA
;
A
#
# COMPACT_ATOMS: atom_id res chain seq x y z
N MET A 1 5.10 6.78 9.33
CA MET A 1 3.86 6.69 8.54
C MET A 1 4.18 6.80 7.06
N ILE A 2 3.59 5.96 6.25
CA ILE A 2 3.85 5.90 4.81
C ILE A 2 2.54 6.16 4.07
N LEU A 3 2.56 7.06 3.10
CA LEU A 3 1.45 7.28 2.18
C LEU A 3 1.87 6.75 0.80
N ALA A 4 1.09 5.82 0.24
CA ALA A 4 1.39 5.25 -1.06
C ALA A 4 0.20 5.37 -2.00
N THR A 5 0.48 5.44 -3.30
CA THR A 5 -0.54 5.45 -4.34
C THR A 5 -0.17 4.49 -5.45
N THR A 6 -1.19 3.93 -6.07
CA THR A 6 -1.03 3.03 -7.22
C THR A 6 -2.31 3.00 -8.04
N THR A 7 -2.18 2.64 -9.31
CA THR A 7 -3.32 2.39 -10.19
C THR A 7 -3.52 0.88 -10.33
N VAL A 8 -4.76 0.43 -10.25
CA VAL A 8 -5.11 -0.99 -10.29
C VAL A 8 -6.12 -1.28 -11.41
N GLU A 9 -6.19 -2.54 -11.84
CA GLU A 9 -7.15 -2.96 -12.86
C GLU A 9 -8.58 -2.98 -12.34
N ASN A 10 -8.75 -3.41 -11.08
CA ASN A 10 -10.05 -3.60 -10.47
C ASN A 10 -9.94 -3.35 -8.97
N VAL A 11 -10.69 -2.36 -8.46
CA VAL A 11 -10.60 -1.95 -7.06
C VAL A 11 -11.08 -3.05 -6.12
N ASP A 12 -12.15 -3.78 -6.45
CA ASP A 12 -12.66 -4.84 -5.58
C ASP A 12 -11.67 -5.98 -5.41
N ARG A 13 -11.02 -6.40 -6.51
CA ARG A 13 -9.96 -7.41 -6.45
C ARG A 13 -8.76 -6.91 -5.65
N PHE A 14 -8.37 -5.66 -5.86
CA PHE A 14 -7.29 -5.04 -5.09
C PHE A 14 -7.60 -5.09 -3.59
N LEU A 15 -8.79 -4.68 -3.18
CA LEU A 15 -9.17 -4.67 -1.77
C LEU A 15 -9.19 -6.07 -1.15
N ASP A 16 -9.62 -7.07 -1.90
CA ASP A 16 -9.63 -8.46 -1.44
C ASP A 16 -8.22 -8.96 -1.14
N VAL A 17 -7.30 -8.81 -2.07
CA VAL A 17 -5.90 -9.24 -1.88
C VAL A 17 -5.20 -8.38 -0.84
N PHE A 18 -5.45 -7.07 -0.85
CA PHE A 18 -4.89 -6.13 0.12
C PHE A 18 -5.26 -6.51 1.56
N GLY A 19 -6.51 -6.91 1.78
CA GLY A 19 -7.01 -7.28 3.11
C GLY A 19 -6.63 -8.68 3.58
N LYS A 20 -6.05 -9.51 2.72
CA LYS A 20 -5.69 -10.90 3.01
C LYS A 20 -4.18 -11.11 2.89
N LYS A 21 -3.70 -11.55 1.72
CA LYS A 21 -2.27 -11.83 1.49
C LYS A 21 -1.39 -10.59 1.71
N GLY A 22 -1.85 -9.44 1.25
CA GLY A 22 -1.14 -8.19 1.44
C GLY A 22 -1.01 -7.84 2.92
N ALA A 23 -2.09 -8.01 3.69
CA ALA A 23 -2.09 -7.73 5.12
C ALA A 23 -1.09 -8.62 5.87
N ASP A 24 -1.04 -9.91 5.55
CA ASP A 24 -0.11 -10.85 6.17
C ASP A 24 1.35 -10.43 5.93
N LYS A 25 1.67 -10.04 4.69
CA LYS A 25 3.02 -9.59 4.34
C LYS A 25 3.38 -8.25 5.01
N ARG A 26 2.43 -7.31 5.05
CA ARG A 26 2.67 -6.04 5.74
C ARG A 26 2.91 -6.24 7.23
N ALA A 27 2.13 -7.10 7.87
CA ALA A 27 2.31 -7.42 9.29
C ALA A 27 3.67 -8.07 9.56
N LEU A 28 4.11 -8.95 8.67
CA LEU A 28 5.43 -9.59 8.76
C LEU A 28 6.56 -8.57 8.81
N HIS A 29 6.42 -7.46 8.08
CA HIS A 29 7.42 -6.39 8.03
C HIS A 29 7.11 -5.22 8.98
N GLY A 30 6.24 -5.42 9.95
CA GLY A 30 6.03 -4.47 11.04
C GLY A 30 4.98 -3.40 10.84
N SER A 31 4.16 -3.48 9.78
CA SER A 31 3.03 -2.58 9.62
C SER A 31 1.98 -2.81 10.71
N LYS A 32 1.48 -1.72 11.28
CA LYS A 32 0.49 -1.78 12.38
C LYS A 32 -0.94 -1.53 11.92
N GLY A 33 -1.12 -1.10 10.70
CA GLY A 33 -2.44 -0.84 10.16
C GLY A 33 -2.40 -0.04 8.88
N SER A 34 -3.52 -0.02 8.16
CA SER A 34 -3.65 0.68 6.90
C SER A 34 -5.05 1.22 6.73
N THR A 35 -5.15 2.35 6.03
CA THR A 35 -6.42 2.93 5.60
C THR A 35 -6.33 3.21 4.11
N VAL A 36 -7.32 2.78 3.34
CA VAL A 36 -7.31 2.89 1.89
C VAL A 36 -8.37 3.89 1.44
N PHE A 37 -8.00 4.72 0.47
CA PHE A 37 -8.86 5.77 -0.09
C PHE A 37 -8.92 5.62 -1.61
N ARG A 38 -10.04 6.02 -2.19
CA ARG A 38 -10.16 6.17 -3.64
C ARG A 38 -9.70 7.56 -4.04
N ASP A 39 -9.00 7.64 -5.18
CA ASP A 39 -8.66 8.95 -5.73
C ASP A 39 -9.93 9.73 -6.10
N PRO A 40 -9.99 11.05 -5.85
CA PRO A 40 -11.20 11.82 -6.13
C PRO A 40 -11.52 12.00 -7.62
N THR A 41 -10.54 11.81 -8.51
CA THR A 41 -10.71 12.04 -9.95
C THR A 41 -10.40 10.82 -10.81
N GLU A 42 -9.49 9.96 -10.38
CA GLU A 42 -9.09 8.76 -11.14
C GLU A 42 -9.69 7.52 -10.49
N GLU A 43 -10.63 6.91 -11.17
CA GLU A 43 -11.48 5.84 -10.64
C GLU A 43 -10.72 4.62 -10.13
N ASN A 44 -9.64 4.24 -10.83
CA ASN A 44 -8.84 3.07 -10.51
C ASN A 44 -7.53 3.40 -9.77
N ARG A 45 -7.37 4.63 -9.35
CA ARG A 45 -6.25 5.03 -8.50
C ARG A 45 -6.66 4.95 -7.05
N VAL A 46 -5.83 4.31 -6.25
CA VAL A 46 -6.05 4.15 -4.82
C VAL A 46 -4.89 4.74 -4.03
N TRP A 47 -5.20 5.16 -2.81
CA TRP A 47 -4.24 5.69 -1.85
C TRP A 47 -4.31 4.86 -0.59
N ALA A 48 -3.15 4.57 -0.01
CA ALA A 48 -3.09 3.83 1.26
C ALA A 48 -2.20 4.57 2.24
N LEU A 49 -2.74 4.80 3.43
CA LEU A 49 -2.00 5.38 4.54
C LEU A 49 -1.65 4.25 5.50
N PHE A 50 -0.36 4.05 5.75
CA PHE A 50 0.14 2.96 6.59
C PHE A 50 0.74 3.48 7.88
N GLU A 51 0.38 2.86 8.99
CA GLU A 51 1.11 3.00 10.26
C GLU A 51 2.37 2.12 10.20
N TRP A 52 3.42 2.68 9.62
CA TRP A 52 4.62 1.94 9.27
C TRP A 52 5.82 2.87 9.28
N ASP A 53 6.99 2.35 9.67
CA ASP A 53 8.22 3.11 9.54
C ASP A 53 8.88 2.87 8.16
N GLU A 54 9.86 3.71 7.84
CA GLU A 54 10.54 3.63 6.55
C GLU A 54 11.33 2.33 6.38
N ASP A 55 11.91 1.81 7.47
CA ASP A 55 12.68 0.56 7.43
C ASP A 55 11.77 -0.64 7.12
N GLY A 56 10.62 -0.71 7.76
CA GLY A 56 9.63 -1.77 7.48
C GLY A 56 9.11 -1.72 6.06
N TRP A 57 8.80 -0.53 5.58
CA TRP A 57 8.41 -0.32 4.19
C TRP A 57 9.52 -0.76 3.21
N ALA A 58 10.76 -0.37 3.47
CA ALA A 58 11.89 -0.75 2.62
C ALA A 58 12.08 -2.28 2.56
N GLN A 59 11.93 -2.96 3.69
CA GLN A 59 11.99 -4.42 3.75
C GLN A 59 10.86 -5.06 2.96
N PHE A 60 9.65 -4.53 3.08
CA PHE A 60 8.49 -5.02 2.34
C PHE A 60 8.70 -4.91 0.83
N VAL A 61 9.11 -3.74 0.32
CA VAL A 61 9.30 -3.55 -1.12
C VAL A 61 10.51 -4.33 -1.66
N SER A 62 11.39 -4.80 -0.80
CA SER A 62 12.55 -5.63 -1.15
C SER A 62 12.27 -7.12 -1.02
N ASP A 63 11.14 -7.51 -0.45
CA ASP A 63 10.75 -8.91 -0.27
C ASP A 63 10.39 -9.52 -1.63
N PRO A 64 11.08 -10.59 -2.09
CA PRO A 64 10.80 -11.18 -3.39
C PRO A 64 9.43 -11.85 -3.51
N GLU A 65 8.72 -12.07 -2.40
CA GLU A 65 7.37 -12.61 -2.42
C GLU A 65 6.29 -11.54 -2.59
N VAL A 66 6.66 -10.25 -2.49
CA VAL A 66 5.71 -9.14 -2.63
C VAL A 66 5.27 -8.88 -4.07
N PRO A 67 6.16 -8.82 -5.09
CA PRO A 67 5.72 -8.58 -6.46
C PRO A 67 4.63 -9.52 -6.96
N PRO A 68 4.66 -10.83 -6.71
CA PRO A 68 3.55 -11.71 -7.09
C PRO A 68 2.21 -11.35 -6.44
N ILE A 69 2.23 -10.88 -5.19
CA ILE A 69 1.02 -10.44 -4.48
C ILE A 69 0.47 -9.17 -5.10
N LEU A 70 1.32 -8.22 -5.46
CA LEU A 70 0.90 -6.99 -6.14
C LEU A 70 0.29 -7.30 -7.50
N LYS A 71 0.85 -8.24 -8.23
CA LYS A 71 0.31 -8.70 -9.51
C LYS A 71 -1.07 -9.33 -9.34
N GLU A 72 -1.23 -10.19 -8.35
CA GLU A 72 -2.53 -10.80 -8.03
C GLU A 72 -3.57 -9.73 -7.68
N ALA A 73 -3.17 -8.69 -6.96
CA ALA A 73 -4.03 -7.55 -6.63
C ALA A 73 -4.35 -6.65 -7.81
N GLY A 74 -3.71 -6.86 -8.96
CA GLY A 74 -3.97 -6.10 -10.18
C GLY A 74 -3.26 -4.78 -10.30
N HIS A 75 -2.11 -4.61 -9.64
CA HIS A 75 -1.32 -3.40 -9.79
C HIS A 75 -0.83 -3.24 -11.23
N LEU A 76 -1.02 -2.05 -11.80
CA LEU A 76 -0.56 -1.72 -13.15
C LEU A 76 0.87 -1.17 -13.18
N GLY A 77 1.43 -0.90 -12.01
CA GLY A 77 2.79 -0.40 -11.86
C GLY A 77 3.23 -0.52 -10.41
N LYS A 78 4.43 -0.06 -10.12
CA LYS A 78 4.92 -0.05 -8.73
C LYS A 78 4.20 1.02 -7.92
N PRO A 79 3.83 0.74 -6.66
CA PRO A 79 3.32 1.78 -5.77
C PRO A 79 4.35 2.88 -5.58
N GLU A 80 3.90 4.13 -5.61
CA GLU A 80 4.72 5.29 -5.30
C GLU A 80 4.46 5.69 -3.86
N ALA A 81 5.53 5.85 -3.08
CA ALA A 81 5.43 6.20 -1.67
C ALA A 81 5.97 7.60 -1.41
N ALA A 82 5.29 8.31 -0.51
CA ALA A 82 5.71 9.60 -0.01
C ALA A 82 6.19 9.47 1.43
N ASN A 83 7.17 10.27 1.80
CA ASN A 83 7.72 10.29 3.14
C ASN A 83 7.07 11.39 3.98
N LEU A 84 6.86 11.10 5.25
CA LEU A 84 6.34 12.08 6.19
C LEU A 84 7.34 13.23 6.38
N LEU A 85 6.89 14.47 6.23
CA LEU A 85 7.70 15.65 6.51
C LEU A 85 7.41 16.26 7.88
N GLY A 86 6.17 16.17 8.34
CA GLY A 86 5.80 16.74 9.62
C GLY A 86 4.36 16.45 9.98
N SER A 87 4.05 16.61 11.27
CA SER A 87 2.70 16.47 11.79
C SER A 87 2.37 17.70 12.65
N TYR A 88 1.19 18.26 12.45
CA TYR A 88 0.80 19.53 13.06
C TYR A 88 -0.58 19.38 13.69
N GLY A 89 -0.85 20.20 14.72
CA GLY A 89 -2.12 20.17 15.41
C GLY A 89 -3.26 20.76 14.61
N ALA A 90 -3.03 21.88 13.98
CA ALA A 90 -4.04 22.54 13.17
C ALA A 90 -3.41 23.49 12.17
#